data_7195eeb73af0d22a0b23c812d43c89dd
#
_entry.id   7195eeb73af0d22a0b23c812d43c89dd
#
_cell.length_a   1.000
_cell.length_b   1.000
_cell.length_c   1.000
_cell.angle_alpha   90.00
_cell.angle_beta   90.00
_cell.angle_gamma   90.00
#
_symmetry.space_group_name_H-M   'P 1'
#
loop_
_entity.id
_entity.type
_entity.pdbx_description
1 polymer ?
#
loop_
_entity_poly.entity_id
_entity_poly.type
_entity_poly.pdbx_seq_one_letter_code
_entity_poly.pdbx_strand_id
1 'polypeptide(L)'
;MSWPAGVWAIQVKTVTLSNNYFVYILASKRNGTLYIGVTNNLIRRVSEHREGLVAGFTKKYGVGRLVYFEVFESIEAALFRETRLKKYKREWKINLIQSRNVEWNDLYETLNN
;
A
#
# COMPACT_ATOMS: atom_id res chain seq x y z
N MET A 1 -1.94 11.84 10.40
CA MET A 1 -1.43 12.93 9.58
C MET A 1 -1.87 12.74 8.15
N SER A 2 -2.41 13.76 7.55
CA SER A 2 -2.84 13.64 6.16
C SER A 2 -1.77 14.23 5.24
N TRP A 3 -1.62 13.60 4.08
CA TRP A 3 -0.67 14.05 3.08
C TRP A 3 -1.34 15.11 2.22
N PRO A 4 -0.62 16.18 1.88
CA PRO A 4 -1.15 17.14 0.90
C PRO A 4 -1.40 16.44 -0.43
N ALA A 5 -2.47 16.82 -1.09
CA ALA A 5 -2.81 16.25 -2.39
C ALA A 5 -1.67 16.49 -3.37
N GLY A 6 -1.27 15.46 -4.09
CA GLY A 6 -0.22 15.55 -5.09
C GLY A 6 1.19 15.35 -4.57
N VAL A 7 1.42 15.55 -3.27
CA VAL A 7 2.78 15.41 -2.73
C VAL A 7 3.22 13.95 -2.74
N TRP A 8 2.34 13.05 -2.38
CA TRP A 8 2.69 11.64 -2.29
C TRP A 8 3.07 11.04 -3.64
N ALA A 9 2.44 11.50 -4.72
CA ALA A 9 2.78 11.01 -6.06
C ALA A 9 4.17 11.49 -6.48
N ILE A 10 4.52 12.71 -6.11
CA ILE A 10 5.84 13.26 -6.39
C ILE A 10 6.90 12.55 -5.55
N GLN A 11 6.59 12.30 -4.29
CA GLN A 11 7.54 11.68 -3.36
C GLN A 11 7.87 10.26 -3.73
N VAL A 12 6.98 9.53 -4.40
CA VAL A 12 7.26 8.15 -4.81
C VAL A 12 8.53 8.09 -5.66
N LYS A 13 8.68 8.98 -6.61
CA LYS A 13 9.86 8.96 -7.47
C LYS A 13 11.15 9.29 -6.72
N THR A 14 11.05 10.07 -5.65
CA THR A 14 12.19 10.44 -4.84
C THR A 14 12.53 9.35 -3.83
N VAL A 15 11.53 8.84 -3.11
CA VAL A 15 11.76 7.97 -1.97
C VAL A 15 12.12 6.55 -2.35
N THR A 16 11.84 6.11 -3.58
CA THR A 16 12.21 4.77 -3.99
C THR A 16 13.72 4.56 -4.00
N LEU A 17 14.48 5.64 -3.96
CA LEU A 17 15.95 5.58 -4.01
C LEU A 17 16.59 5.78 -2.64
N SER A 18 15.82 5.87 -1.56
CA SER A 18 16.37 6.15 -0.25
C SER A 18 15.83 5.19 0.80
N ASN A 19 16.27 5.37 2.05
CA ASN A 19 15.94 4.49 3.15
C ASN A 19 14.58 4.85 3.74
N ASN A 20 13.54 4.57 2.99
CA ASN A 20 12.17 4.84 3.42
C ASN A 20 11.41 3.54 3.60
N TYR A 21 10.28 3.64 4.29
CA TYR A 21 9.42 2.50 4.59
C TYR A 21 8.01 2.84 4.15
N PHE A 22 7.28 1.82 3.72
CA PHE A 22 5.95 1.99 3.17
C PHE A 22 4.97 1.11 3.89
N VAL A 23 3.82 1.68 4.26
CA VAL A 23 2.66 0.90 4.66
C VAL A 23 1.75 0.88 3.44
N TYR A 24 1.33 -0.30 3.03
CA TYR A 24 0.56 -0.42 1.79
C TYR A 24 -0.68 -1.28 2.01
N ILE A 25 -1.67 -1.05 1.15
CA ILE A 25 -2.89 -1.86 1.12
C ILE A 25 -3.03 -2.43 -0.28
N LEU A 26 -3.15 -3.75 -0.35
CA LEU A 26 -3.46 -4.45 -1.59
C LEU A 26 -4.91 -4.90 -1.55
N ALA A 27 -5.54 -4.96 -2.73
CA ALA A 27 -6.90 -5.46 -2.86
C ALA A 27 -6.96 -6.49 -3.97
N SER A 28 -7.90 -7.44 -3.86
CA SER A 28 -8.14 -8.38 -4.94
C SER A 28 -8.87 -7.71 -6.10
N LYS A 29 -9.72 -6.75 -5.77
CA LYS A 29 -10.49 -5.96 -6.72
C LYS A 29 -11.13 -4.82 -5.94
N ARG A 30 -11.87 -3.94 -6.64
CA ARG A 30 -12.62 -2.89 -5.97
C ARG A 30 -13.57 -3.51 -4.94
N ASN A 31 -13.50 -3.01 -3.72
CA ASN A 31 -14.28 -3.50 -2.59
C ASN A 31 -14.04 -4.99 -2.28
N GLY A 32 -12.90 -5.52 -2.72
CA GLY A 32 -12.57 -6.92 -2.51
C GLY A 32 -11.81 -7.17 -1.22
N THR A 33 -11.10 -8.30 -1.19
CA THR A 33 -10.29 -8.69 -0.06
C THR A 33 -9.09 -7.74 0.07
N LEU A 34 -8.78 -7.34 1.30
CA LEU A 34 -7.71 -6.39 1.58
C LEU A 34 -6.57 -7.05 2.32
N TYR A 35 -5.35 -6.60 2.04
CA TYR A 35 -4.15 -7.01 2.76
C TYR A 35 -3.33 -5.77 3.08
N ILE A 36 -2.87 -5.65 4.33
CA ILE A 36 -2.06 -4.52 4.77
C ILE A 36 -0.68 -5.04 5.15
N GLY A 37 0.35 -4.37 4.66
CA GLY A 37 1.73 -4.75 4.96
C GLY A 37 2.65 -3.56 5.06
N VAL A 38 3.90 -3.84 5.42
CA VAL A 38 4.95 -2.85 5.50
C VAL A 38 6.18 -3.38 4.75
N THR A 39 6.89 -2.49 4.07
CA THR A 39 8.09 -2.88 3.32
C THR A 39 9.03 -1.69 3.18
N ASN A 40 10.31 -1.98 2.93
CA ASN A 40 11.27 -0.94 2.58
C ASN A 40 11.46 -0.84 1.06
N ASN A 41 10.75 -1.66 0.28
CA ASN A 41 10.85 -1.62 -1.17
C ASN A 41 9.48 -1.96 -1.76
N LEU A 42 8.69 -0.92 -2.00
CA LEU A 42 7.30 -1.08 -2.40
C LEU A 42 7.17 -1.77 -3.75
N ILE A 43 7.98 -1.36 -4.72
CA ILE A 43 7.89 -1.92 -6.07
C ILE A 43 8.17 -3.42 -6.04
N ARG A 44 9.27 -3.82 -5.41
CA ARG A 44 9.63 -5.23 -5.33
C ARG A 44 8.58 -6.04 -4.58
N ARG A 45 8.09 -5.52 -3.45
CA ARG A 45 7.16 -6.27 -2.62
C ARG A 45 5.82 -6.49 -3.32
N VAL A 46 5.30 -5.46 -3.97
CA VAL A 46 4.05 -5.59 -4.71
C VAL A 46 4.23 -6.56 -5.88
N SER A 47 5.36 -6.46 -6.58
CA SER A 47 5.68 -7.40 -7.66
C SER A 47 5.68 -8.85 -7.15
N GLU A 48 6.29 -9.10 -5.99
CA GLU A 48 6.32 -10.44 -5.39
C GLU A 48 4.92 -10.95 -5.08
N HIS A 49 4.06 -10.09 -4.56
CA HIS A 49 2.67 -10.48 -4.30
C HIS A 49 1.93 -10.83 -5.58
N ARG A 50 2.12 -10.02 -6.62
CA ARG A 50 1.43 -10.22 -7.89
C ARG A 50 1.87 -11.51 -8.58
N GLU A 51 3.12 -11.89 -8.41
CA GLU A 51 3.67 -13.11 -9.01
C GLU A 51 3.43 -14.35 -8.15
N GLY A 52 2.78 -14.19 -7.01
CA GLY A 52 2.49 -15.31 -6.13
C GLY A 52 3.70 -15.84 -5.39
N LEU A 53 4.75 -15.04 -5.27
CA LEU A 53 5.98 -15.46 -4.57
C LEU A 53 5.86 -15.35 -3.06
N VAL A 54 4.88 -14.58 -2.57
CA VAL A 54 4.62 -14.46 -1.14
C VAL A 54 3.53 -15.48 -0.81
N ALA A 55 3.90 -16.50 -0.05
CA ALA A 55 2.97 -17.54 0.35
C ALA A 55 1.90 -17.00 1.29
N GLY A 56 0.75 -17.69 1.35
CA GLY A 56 -0.28 -17.41 2.32
C GLY A 56 -1.41 -16.57 1.77
N PHE A 57 -1.82 -15.55 2.52
CA PHE A 57 -3.07 -14.83 2.30
C PHE A 57 -3.20 -14.23 0.89
N THR A 58 -2.20 -13.46 0.46
CA THR A 58 -2.33 -12.74 -0.82
C THR A 58 -2.34 -13.69 -2.01
N LYS A 59 -1.56 -14.77 -1.95
CA LYS A 59 -1.55 -15.77 -3.00
C LYS A 59 -2.88 -16.49 -3.05
N LYS A 60 -3.40 -16.89 -1.89
CA LYS A 60 -4.64 -17.67 -1.81
C LYS A 60 -5.83 -16.90 -2.35
N TYR A 61 -5.90 -15.60 -2.06
CA TYR A 61 -7.08 -14.79 -2.41
C TYR A 61 -6.87 -13.89 -3.61
N GLY A 62 -5.75 -14.01 -4.31
CA GLY A 62 -5.49 -13.22 -5.51
C GLY A 62 -5.36 -11.73 -5.24
N VAL A 63 -4.73 -11.36 -4.12
CA VAL A 63 -4.64 -9.97 -3.71
C VAL A 63 -3.33 -9.38 -4.21
N GLY A 64 -3.40 -8.56 -5.26
CA GLY A 64 -2.20 -8.00 -5.87
C GLY A 64 -2.35 -6.58 -6.42
N ARG A 65 -3.53 -6.00 -6.33
CA ARG A 65 -3.76 -4.63 -6.80
C ARG A 65 -3.35 -3.65 -5.70
N LEU A 66 -2.39 -2.77 -5.98
CA LEU A 66 -1.96 -1.76 -5.01
C LEU A 66 -2.94 -0.59 -5.04
N VAL A 67 -3.71 -0.43 -3.96
CA VAL A 67 -4.76 0.60 -3.94
C VAL A 67 -4.46 1.77 -3.01
N TYR A 68 -3.43 1.63 -2.15
CA TYR A 68 -3.11 2.70 -1.20
C TYR A 68 -1.72 2.47 -0.62
N PHE A 69 -0.98 3.54 -0.32
CA PHE A 69 0.26 3.43 0.44
C PHE A 69 0.58 4.75 1.14
N GLU A 70 1.41 4.66 2.20
CA GLU A 70 1.95 5.80 2.93
C GLU A 70 3.45 5.60 3.08
N VAL A 71 4.19 6.71 3.10
CA VAL A 71 5.65 6.68 3.18
C VAL A 71 6.10 7.17 4.55
N PHE A 72 7.07 6.48 5.13
CA PHE A 72 7.63 6.81 6.44
C PHE A 72 9.15 6.80 6.39
N GLU A 73 9.78 7.67 7.18
CA GLU A 73 11.24 7.69 7.28
C GLU A 73 11.77 6.73 8.32
N SER A 74 10.92 6.28 9.25
CA SER A 74 11.34 5.36 10.29
C SER A 74 10.53 4.08 10.25
N ILE A 75 11.22 2.96 10.49
CA ILE A 75 10.55 1.66 10.54
C ILE A 75 9.56 1.60 11.71
N GLU A 76 9.89 2.23 12.82
CA GLU A 76 9.01 2.24 13.99
C GLU A 76 7.68 2.92 13.68
N ALA A 77 7.74 4.07 12.99
CA ALA A 77 6.51 4.77 12.60
C ALA A 77 5.68 3.94 11.63
N ALA A 78 6.33 3.29 10.67
CA ALA A 78 5.63 2.45 9.71
C ALA A 78 4.95 1.26 10.38
N LEU A 79 5.66 0.58 11.28
CA LEU A 79 5.10 -0.57 12.00
C LEU A 79 3.94 -0.16 12.90
N PHE A 80 4.05 1.00 13.54
CA PHE A 80 2.97 1.52 14.37
C PHE A 80 1.72 1.77 13.52
N ARG A 81 1.90 2.39 12.35
CA ARG A 81 0.79 2.68 11.44
C ARG A 81 0.15 1.39 10.91
N GLU A 82 0.99 0.41 10.52
CA GLU A 82 0.49 -0.87 10.04
C GLU A 82 -0.39 -1.54 11.10
N THR A 83 0.08 -1.57 12.32
CA THR A 83 -0.67 -2.16 13.43
C THR A 83 -2.03 -1.50 13.61
N ARG A 84 -2.05 -0.16 13.53
CA ARG A 84 -3.30 0.57 13.69
C ARG A 84 -4.26 0.30 12.53
N LEU A 85 -3.75 0.31 11.30
CA LEU A 85 -4.59 0.08 10.13
C LEU A 85 -5.19 -1.32 10.13
N LYS A 86 -4.45 -2.30 10.61
CA LYS A 86 -4.97 -3.67 10.70
C LYS A 86 -6.16 -3.77 11.66
N LYS A 87 -6.24 -2.85 12.64
CA LYS A 87 -7.34 -2.82 13.59
C LYS A 87 -8.54 -2.00 13.13
N TYR A 88 -8.42 -1.29 12.03
CA TYR A 88 -9.52 -0.53 11.48
C TYR A 88 -10.65 -1.46 11.08
N LYS A 89 -11.89 -1.01 11.28
CA LYS A 89 -13.05 -1.68 10.69
C LYS A 89 -12.93 -1.64 9.18
N ARG A 90 -13.53 -2.61 8.51
CA ARG A 90 -13.44 -2.68 7.05
C ARG A 90 -13.88 -1.38 6.37
N GLU A 91 -15.00 -0.80 6.83
CA GLU A 91 -15.49 0.44 6.24
C GLU A 91 -14.50 1.59 6.38
N TRP A 92 -13.71 1.61 7.46
CA TRP A 92 -12.70 2.65 7.66
C TRP A 92 -11.53 2.45 6.69
N LYS A 93 -11.16 1.21 6.42
CA LYS A 93 -10.12 0.91 5.44
C LYS A 93 -10.57 1.34 4.05
N ILE A 94 -11.80 1.06 3.70
CA ILE A 94 -12.38 1.45 2.41
C ILE A 94 -12.38 2.97 2.28
N ASN A 95 -12.82 3.68 3.33
CA ASN A 95 -12.84 5.14 3.31
C ASN A 95 -11.43 5.72 3.15
N LEU A 96 -10.46 5.12 3.81
CA LEU A 96 -9.07 5.56 3.69
C LEU A 96 -8.57 5.40 2.25
N ILE A 97 -8.81 4.26 1.65
CA ILE A 97 -8.44 4.00 0.26
C ILE A 97 -9.08 5.06 -0.64
N GLN A 98 -10.40 5.26 -0.51
CA GLN A 98 -11.13 6.14 -1.40
C GLN A 98 -10.81 7.61 -1.17
N SER A 99 -10.26 7.97 -0.02
CA SER A 99 -9.85 9.34 0.23
C SER A 99 -8.76 9.80 -0.75
N ARG A 100 -8.02 8.87 -1.33
CA ARG A 100 -6.94 9.18 -2.27
C ARG A 100 -7.06 8.44 -3.60
N ASN A 101 -7.89 7.42 -3.66
CA ASN A 101 -7.98 6.56 -4.83
C ASN A 101 -9.43 6.11 -4.98
N VAL A 102 -10.27 7.05 -5.39
CA VAL A 102 -11.72 6.86 -5.47
C VAL A 102 -12.09 5.66 -6.34
N GLU A 103 -11.33 5.44 -7.43
CA GLU A 103 -11.65 4.41 -8.40
C GLU A 103 -10.97 3.06 -8.11
N TRP A 104 -10.17 2.97 -7.04
CA TRP A 104 -9.43 1.75 -6.73
C TRP A 104 -8.49 1.34 -7.87
N ASN A 105 -7.87 2.33 -8.50
CA ASN A 105 -6.89 2.08 -9.54
C ASN A 105 -5.68 1.34 -8.98
N ASP A 106 -5.06 0.53 -9.82
CA ASP A 106 -3.83 -0.15 -9.44
C ASP A 106 -2.68 0.85 -9.52
N LEU A 107 -2.21 1.32 -8.37
CA LEU A 107 -1.17 2.33 -8.29
C LEU A 107 0.21 1.79 -8.65
N TYR A 108 0.35 0.47 -8.79
CA TYR A 108 1.62 -0.15 -9.12
C TYR A 108 2.20 0.42 -10.42
N GLU A 109 1.33 0.66 -11.40
CA GLU A 109 1.77 1.17 -12.69
C GLU A 109 2.40 2.56 -12.57
N THR A 110 1.98 3.35 -11.58
CA THR A 110 2.54 4.69 -11.40
C THR A 110 3.92 4.66 -10.76
N LEU A 111 4.28 3.55 -10.10
CA LEU A 111 5.56 3.43 -9.42
C LEU A 111 6.72 3.14 -10.39
N ASN A 112 6.40 2.59 -11.54
CA ASN A 112 7.41 2.17 -12.51
C ASN A 112 7.73 3.23 -13.57
N ASN A 113 7.13 4.39 -13.46
CA ASN A 113 7.35 5.45 -14.44
C ASN A 113 8.37 6.48 -13.99
#